data_c447564e3f6c9dcc431c19cb08f9acea
#
_entry.id   c447564e3f6c9dcc431c19cb08f9acea
#
_cell.length_a   1.000
_cell.length_b   1.000
_cell.length_c   1.000
_cell.angle_alpha   90.00
_cell.angle_beta   90.00
_cell.angle_gamma   90.00
#
_symmetry.space_group_name_H-M   'P 1'
#
loop_
_entity.id
_entity.type
_entity.pdbx_description
1 polymer ?
#
loop_
_entity_poly.entity_id
_entity_poly.type
_entity_poly.pdbx_seq_one_letter_code
_entity_poly.pdbx_strand_id
1 'polypeptide(L)'
;MTSVLGYACTFFEGGNYSPEPLATLEAELERFHKMLARLSSHFALDPFDRMTPERFLQGPLCDAMTHAGQLAMLRRLANAPVAPENFILADIDPENVSSDQPDPAAPDENWHTPDGE
;
A
#
# COMPACT_ATOMS: atom_id res chain seq x y z
N MET A 1 -4.94 -6.19 -2.46
CA MET A 1 -4.48 -5.00 -1.69
C MET A 1 -5.66 -4.26 -1.03
N THR A 2 -6.63 -3.74 -1.77
CA THR A 2 -7.79 -3.00 -1.21
C THR A 2 -8.54 -3.78 -0.12
N SER A 3 -8.74 -5.09 -0.31
CA SER A 3 -9.40 -5.94 0.68
C SER A 3 -8.64 -6.04 2.01
N VAL A 4 -7.31 -6.01 1.98
CA VAL A 4 -6.47 -6.00 3.19
C VAL A 4 -6.66 -4.71 3.95
N LEU A 5 -6.63 -3.56 3.27
CA LEU A 5 -6.86 -2.25 3.89
C LEU A 5 -8.29 -2.13 4.44
N GLY A 6 -9.28 -2.60 3.68
CA GLY A 6 -10.67 -2.60 4.14
C GLY A 6 -10.91 -3.50 5.35
N TYR A 7 -10.28 -4.66 5.37
CA TYR A 7 -10.28 -5.52 6.57
C TYR A 7 -9.64 -4.81 7.77
N ALA A 8 -8.52 -4.12 7.58
CA ALA A 8 -7.89 -3.33 8.63
C ALA A 8 -8.83 -2.24 9.19
N CYS A 9 -9.60 -1.56 8.34
CA CYS A 9 -10.60 -0.58 8.79
C CYS A 9 -11.69 -1.19 9.69
N THR A 10 -12.05 -2.47 9.52
CA THR A 10 -13.08 -3.12 10.34
C THR A 10 -12.71 -3.19 11.83
N PHE A 11 -11.43 -3.12 12.18
CA PHE A 11 -10.99 -3.08 13.58
C PHE A 11 -11.32 -1.74 14.27
N PHE A 12 -11.58 -0.69 13.51
CA PHE A 12 -12.10 0.58 14.03
C PHE A 12 -13.63 0.66 13.92
N GLU A 13 -14.17 0.26 12.78
CA GLU A 13 -15.57 0.47 12.40
C GLU A 13 -16.48 -0.68 12.78
N GLY A 14 -15.92 -1.88 12.93
CA GLY A 14 -16.69 -3.11 13.04
C GLY A 14 -17.16 -3.63 11.67
N GLY A 15 -17.98 -4.68 11.72
CA GLY A 15 -18.54 -5.27 10.50
C GLY A 15 -17.56 -6.14 9.72
N ASN A 16 -17.80 -6.24 8.42
CA ASN A 16 -17.06 -7.05 7.48
C ASN A 16 -16.78 -6.24 6.21
N TYR A 17 -15.66 -6.51 5.55
CA TYR A 17 -15.28 -5.89 4.28
C TYR A 17 -15.07 -6.98 3.23
N SER A 18 -16.02 -7.15 2.33
CA SER A 18 -15.99 -8.12 1.23
C SER A 18 -16.72 -7.57 0.00
N PRO A 19 -16.19 -6.50 -0.62
CA PRO A 19 -16.82 -5.87 -1.76
C PRO A 19 -16.65 -6.72 -3.03
N GLU A 20 -17.66 -6.66 -3.90
CA GLU A 20 -17.54 -7.20 -5.25
C GLU A 20 -16.46 -6.44 -6.05
N PRO A 21 -15.75 -7.12 -6.96
CA PRO A 21 -14.80 -6.47 -7.86
C PRO A 21 -15.47 -5.38 -8.70
N LEU A 22 -14.73 -4.28 -8.93
CA LEU A 22 -15.18 -3.23 -9.85
C LEU A 22 -14.85 -3.58 -11.29
N ALA A 23 -15.54 -2.91 -12.22
CA ALA A 23 -15.46 -3.24 -13.65
C ALA A 23 -14.13 -2.83 -14.30
N THR A 24 -13.42 -1.86 -13.74
CA THR A 24 -12.19 -1.32 -14.34
C THR A 24 -11.06 -1.22 -13.31
N LEU A 25 -9.82 -1.23 -13.81
CA LEU A 25 -8.62 -1.03 -12.98
C LEU A 25 -8.62 0.37 -12.37
N GLU A 26 -9.02 1.39 -13.11
CA GLU A 26 -9.09 2.77 -12.63
C GLU A 26 -10.01 2.89 -11.42
N ALA A 27 -11.18 2.26 -11.47
CA ALA A 27 -12.13 2.25 -10.37
C ALA A 27 -11.57 1.50 -9.15
N GLU A 28 -10.82 0.42 -9.35
CA GLU A 28 -10.13 -0.30 -8.25
C GLU A 28 -8.99 0.52 -7.65
N LEU A 29 -8.23 1.27 -8.45
CA LEU A 29 -7.20 2.18 -7.96
C LEU A 29 -7.81 3.32 -7.14
N GLU A 30 -8.91 3.90 -7.60
CA GLU A 30 -9.65 4.92 -6.84
C GLU A 30 -10.15 4.35 -5.51
N ARG A 31 -10.73 3.15 -5.52
CA ARG A 31 -11.17 2.45 -4.30
C ARG A 31 -9.99 2.22 -3.35
N PHE A 32 -8.84 1.79 -3.88
CA PHE A 32 -7.63 1.58 -3.08
C PHE A 32 -7.20 2.86 -2.35
N HIS A 33 -7.09 3.98 -3.05
CA HIS A 33 -6.68 5.26 -2.45
C HIS A 33 -7.71 5.79 -1.44
N LYS A 34 -9.01 5.63 -1.70
CA LYS A 34 -10.07 5.94 -0.72
C LYS A 34 -9.92 5.11 0.55
N MET A 35 -9.61 3.82 0.41
CA MET A 35 -9.43 2.94 1.56
C MET A 35 -8.15 3.26 2.33
N LEU A 36 -7.07 3.60 1.64
CA LEU A 36 -5.82 4.03 2.25
C LEU A 36 -6.01 5.32 3.08
N ALA A 37 -6.67 6.33 2.51
CA ALA A 37 -6.99 7.58 3.21
C ALA A 37 -7.90 7.34 4.43
N ARG A 38 -8.88 6.42 4.31
CA ARG A 38 -9.77 6.05 5.41
C ARG A 38 -9.00 5.38 6.56
N LEU A 39 -8.11 4.44 6.25
CA LEU A 39 -7.26 3.79 7.26
C LEU A 39 -6.32 4.78 7.93
N SER A 40 -5.71 5.69 7.16
CA SER A 40 -4.86 6.77 7.67
C SER A 40 -5.63 7.66 8.66
N SER A 41 -6.88 8.02 8.34
CA SER A 41 -7.73 8.80 9.24
C SER A 41 -8.02 8.06 10.55
N HIS A 42 -8.28 6.76 10.51
CA HIS A 42 -8.46 5.97 11.72
C HIS A 42 -7.20 5.95 12.59
N PHE A 43 -6.02 5.79 11.99
CA PHE A 43 -4.76 5.81 12.75
C PHE A 43 -4.49 7.15 13.44
N ALA A 44 -4.93 8.26 12.83
CA ALA A 44 -4.73 9.60 13.37
C ALA A 44 -5.74 9.99 14.47
N LEU A 45 -6.97 9.50 14.38
CA LEU A 45 -8.09 10.04 15.15
C LEU A 45 -8.73 9.05 16.14
N ASP A 46 -8.64 7.75 15.88
CA ASP A 46 -9.41 6.76 16.62
C ASP A 46 -8.53 5.94 17.57
N PRO A 47 -9.08 5.50 18.73
CA PRO A 47 -8.36 4.65 19.66
C PRO A 47 -8.18 3.22 19.09
N PHE A 48 -7.08 2.56 19.49
CA PHE A 48 -6.82 1.17 19.15
C PHE A 48 -7.48 0.21 20.17
N ASP A 49 -8.81 0.20 20.21
CA ASP A 49 -9.57 -0.55 21.22
C ASP A 49 -9.65 -2.05 20.93
N ARG A 50 -9.69 -2.42 19.65
CA ARG A 50 -9.92 -3.81 19.21
C ARG A 50 -8.65 -4.52 18.77
N MET A 51 -7.60 -3.78 18.44
CA MET A 51 -6.32 -4.30 18.02
C MET A 51 -5.20 -3.33 18.40
N THR A 52 -4.12 -3.82 18.98
CA THR A 52 -2.98 -2.96 19.33
C THR A 52 -2.20 -2.51 18.08
N PRO A 53 -1.48 -1.37 18.13
CA PRO A 53 -0.62 -0.93 17.02
C PRO A 53 0.37 -1.99 16.56
N GLU A 54 0.97 -2.76 17.49
CA GLU A 54 1.92 -3.82 17.18
C GLU A 54 1.26 -4.95 16.37
N ARG A 55 0.02 -5.30 16.70
CA ARG A 55 -0.73 -6.31 15.95
C ARG A 55 -1.19 -5.81 14.58
N PHE A 56 -1.50 -4.51 14.46
CA PHE A 56 -1.73 -3.88 13.15
C PHE A 56 -0.50 -3.96 12.26
N LEU A 57 0.68 -3.65 12.82
CA LEU A 57 1.94 -3.76 12.08
C LEU A 57 2.21 -5.21 11.66
N GLN A 58 2.11 -6.15 12.59
CA GLN A 58 2.40 -7.58 12.37
C GLN A 58 1.39 -8.24 11.41
N GLY A 59 0.14 -7.87 11.46
CA GLY A 59 -0.95 -8.45 10.67
C GLY A 59 -1.23 -7.64 9.40
N PRO A 60 -2.24 -6.76 9.38
CA PRO A 60 -2.72 -6.11 8.16
C PRO A 60 -1.65 -5.32 7.40
N LEU A 61 -0.74 -4.62 8.09
CA LEU A 61 0.29 -3.81 7.42
C LEU A 61 1.40 -4.68 6.81
N CYS A 62 1.84 -5.73 7.49
CA CYS A 62 2.78 -6.68 6.89
C CYS A 62 2.15 -7.46 5.73
N ASP A 63 0.88 -7.81 5.80
CA ASP A 63 0.16 -8.43 4.69
C ASP A 63 0.07 -7.48 3.48
N ALA A 64 -0.24 -6.20 3.70
CA ALA A 64 -0.22 -5.19 2.65
C ALA A 64 1.16 -5.05 2.00
N MET A 65 2.25 -5.05 2.77
CA MET A 65 3.62 -5.01 2.27
C MET A 65 3.98 -6.25 1.45
N THR A 66 3.50 -7.43 1.86
CA THR A 66 3.67 -8.68 1.09
C THR A 66 3.00 -8.55 -0.28
N HIS A 67 1.78 -8.03 -0.34
CA HIS A 67 1.07 -7.78 -1.60
C HIS A 67 1.75 -6.71 -2.46
N ALA A 68 2.33 -5.66 -1.87
CA ALA A 68 3.11 -4.66 -2.60
C ALA A 68 4.31 -5.29 -3.32
N GLY A 69 5.04 -6.18 -2.63
CA GLY A 69 6.15 -6.94 -3.23
C GLY A 69 5.68 -7.86 -4.37
N GLN A 70 4.53 -8.52 -4.22
CA GLN A 70 3.93 -9.35 -5.28
C GLN A 70 3.56 -8.51 -6.52
N LEU A 71 2.99 -7.32 -6.34
CA LEU A 71 2.67 -6.41 -7.44
C LEU A 71 3.94 -5.93 -8.16
N ALA A 72 5.00 -5.60 -7.42
CA ALA A 72 6.29 -5.23 -8.00
C ALA A 72 6.89 -6.37 -8.83
N MET A 73 6.78 -7.61 -8.34
CA MET A 73 7.21 -8.81 -9.08
C MET A 73 6.39 -9.02 -10.36
N LEU A 74 5.07 -8.89 -10.29
CA LEU A 74 4.20 -9.02 -11.47
C LEU A 74 4.51 -7.96 -12.52
N ARG A 75 4.80 -6.72 -12.12
CA ARG A 75 5.24 -5.67 -13.03
C ARG A 75 6.55 -6.03 -13.73
N ARG A 76 7.50 -6.61 -13.01
CA ARG A 76 8.77 -7.08 -13.59
C ARG A 76 8.54 -8.18 -14.63
N LEU A 77 7.67 -9.14 -14.33
CA LEU A 77 7.29 -10.20 -15.27
C LEU A 77 6.56 -9.67 -16.51
N ALA A 78 5.89 -8.53 -16.39
CA ALA A 78 5.22 -7.84 -17.49
C ALA A 78 6.11 -6.84 -18.26
N ASN A 79 7.43 -6.86 -18.06
CA ASN A 79 8.41 -5.92 -18.62
C ASN A 79 8.11 -4.44 -18.32
N ALA A 80 7.50 -4.17 -17.17
CA ALA A 80 7.21 -2.82 -16.69
C ALA A 80 7.65 -2.67 -15.21
N PRO A 81 8.94 -2.93 -14.89
CA PRO A 81 9.40 -2.97 -13.52
C PRO A 81 9.30 -1.61 -12.83
N VAL A 82 9.14 -1.65 -11.52
CA VAL A 82 9.30 -0.47 -10.65
C VAL A 82 10.78 -0.38 -10.29
N ALA A 83 11.37 0.80 -10.42
CA ALA A 83 12.74 1.06 -9.98
C ALA A 83 12.82 0.88 -8.45
N PRO A 84 13.84 0.17 -7.93
CA PRO A 84 14.00 0.00 -6.51
C PRO A 84 14.50 1.27 -5.84
N GLU A 85 14.10 1.42 -4.58
CA GLU A 85 14.56 2.49 -3.70
C GLU A 85 15.17 1.90 -2.42
N ASN A 86 16.22 2.53 -1.91
CA ASN A 86 16.76 2.19 -0.60
C ASN A 86 15.82 2.71 0.49
N PHE A 87 15.00 1.85 1.06
CA PHE A 87 13.99 2.21 2.06
C PHE A 87 14.56 2.83 3.34
N ILE A 88 15.83 2.57 3.68
CA ILE A 88 16.48 3.19 4.86
C ILE A 88 16.64 4.70 4.66
N LEU A 89 16.82 5.13 3.40
CA LEU A 89 17.08 6.51 3.02
C LEU A 89 15.87 7.15 2.32
N ALA A 90 14.79 6.41 2.13
CA ALA A 90 13.58 6.91 1.50
C ALA A 90 12.96 8.06 2.30
N ASP A 91 12.50 9.08 1.59
CA ASP A 91 11.74 10.18 2.18
C ASP A 91 10.25 9.84 2.13
N ILE A 92 9.73 9.38 3.27
CA ILE A 92 8.35 8.90 3.37
C ILE A 92 7.48 9.98 3.99
N ASP A 93 6.54 10.50 3.21
CA ASP A 93 5.49 11.40 3.71
C ASP A 93 4.23 10.60 4.10
N PRO A 94 3.98 10.39 5.40
CA PRO A 94 2.81 9.63 5.87
C PRO A 94 1.47 10.33 5.59
N GLU A 95 1.49 11.63 5.31
CA GLU A 95 0.30 12.41 4.96
C GLU A 95 -0.09 12.24 3.49
N ASN A 96 0.86 11.89 2.62
CA ASN A 96 0.60 11.71 1.20
C ASN A 96 0.15 10.27 0.88
N VAL A 97 -1.14 10.04 1.01
CA VAL A 97 -1.79 8.75 0.64
C VAL A 97 -2.45 8.79 -0.74
N SER A 98 -2.09 9.77 -1.58
CA SER A 98 -2.61 9.94 -2.93
C SER A 98 -1.86 9.11 -3.98
N SER A 99 -2.34 9.13 -5.21
CA SER A 99 -1.63 8.55 -6.37
C SER A 99 -0.49 9.44 -6.90
N ASP A 100 -0.45 10.70 -6.46
CA ASP A 100 0.59 11.66 -6.84
C ASP A 100 1.75 11.56 -5.85
N GLN A 101 2.71 10.70 -6.17
CA GLN A 101 3.89 10.44 -5.36
C GLN A 101 5.12 11.12 -5.98
N PRO A 102 6.01 11.72 -5.16
CA PRO A 102 7.27 12.26 -5.66
C PRO A 102 8.18 11.14 -6.21
N ASP A 103 9.18 11.54 -6.98
CA ASP A 103 10.25 10.63 -7.40
C ASP A 103 11.00 10.09 -6.17
N PRO A 104 11.53 8.86 -6.25
CA PRO A 104 12.32 8.27 -5.17
C PRO A 104 13.48 9.17 -4.73
N ALA A 105 13.59 9.43 -3.42
CA ALA A 105 14.67 10.24 -2.85
C ALA A 105 16.02 9.50 -2.84
N ALA A 106 15.99 8.18 -2.77
CA ALA A 106 17.19 7.33 -2.69
C ALA A 106 17.11 6.15 -3.66
N PRO A 107 17.07 6.40 -4.99
CA PRO A 107 17.02 5.33 -5.98
C PRO A 107 18.27 4.44 -5.89
N ASP A 108 18.10 3.14 -6.16
CA ASP A 108 19.24 2.23 -6.26
C ASP A 108 19.99 2.47 -7.58
N GLU A 109 21.12 3.14 -7.51
CA GLU A 109 21.94 3.51 -8.68
C GLU A 109 22.56 2.30 -9.40
N ASN A 110 22.64 1.16 -8.75
CA ASN A 110 23.15 -0.08 -9.33
C ASN A 110 22.06 -0.95 -9.96
N TRP A 111 20.84 -0.48 -9.96
CA TRP A 111 19.75 -1.22 -10.57
C TRP A 111 19.78 -1.11 -12.10
N HIS A 112 19.74 -2.26 -12.76
CA HIS A 112 19.71 -2.34 -14.23
C HIS A 112 18.32 -2.81 -14.68
N THR A 113 17.80 -2.15 -15.72
CA THR A 113 16.61 -2.64 -16.41
C THR A 113 16.90 -3.97 -17.10
N PRO A 114 15.89 -4.83 -17.33
CA PRO A 114 16.07 -6.10 -18.03
C PRO A 114 16.71 -5.96 -19.43
N ASP A 115 16.59 -4.80 -20.04
CA ASP A 115 17.09 -4.51 -21.40
C ASP A 115 18.55 -4.01 -21.42
N GLY A 116 19.21 -3.91 -20.28
CA GLY A 116 20.63 -3.59 -20.17
C GLY A 116 21.01 -2.15 -20.54
N GLU A 117 20.04 -1.25 -20.50
CA GLU A 117 20.25 0.18 -20.68
C GLU A 117 20.48 0.94 -19.37
#